data_9bf4f71a883a64facd75452e078b5689
#
_entry.id   9bf4f71a883a64facd75452e078b5689
#
_cell.length_a   1.000
_cell.length_b   1.000
_cell.length_c   1.000
_cell.angle_alpha   90.00
_cell.angle_beta   90.00
_cell.angle_gamma   90.00
#
_symmetry.space_group_name_H-M   'P 1'
#
loop_
_entity.id
_entity.type
_entity.pdbx_description
1 polymer ?
#
loop_
_entity_poly.entity_id
_entity_poly.type
_entity_poly.pdbx_seq_one_letter_code
_entity_poly.pdbx_strand_id
1 'polypeptide(L)'
;MKKYDYLIVGAGLFGAVFAHEARKAGRKCLVIDRRDSTGGNIRCESIEGINVHKYGAHIFHTDKKEVWKYVTRLVEMNRFTNSPVANFNGRLYNLPFNMNTFYQLWGTRTPAEAEEMLKKQRAEYASIECPANFEEQALKLCGRDIYETLIKGYTEKQWGRPARELPAEIIKRVPVRMTFDNNYFNDPYQGIPEGGYNRLIDALLEGTETILQLDFFIRRDELCSLADKMKLRQG
;
A
#
# COMPACT_ATOMS: atom_id res chain seq x y z
N MET A 1 40.74 1.79 5.84
CA MET A 1 39.38 2.39 6.04
C MET A 1 38.52 2.03 4.85
N LYS A 2 37.29 1.53 5.08
CA LYS A 2 36.33 1.26 4.00
C LYS A 2 35.85 2.58 3.40
N LYS A 3 35.88 2.71 2.06
CA LYS A 3 35.32 3.86 1.36
C LYS A 3 34.01 3.44 0.72
N TYR A 4 32.95 4.25 0.87
CA TYR A 4 31.65 4.07 0.25
C TYR A 4 31.39 5.17 -0.75
N ASP A 5 30.68 4.85 -1.83
CA ASP A 5 30.21 5.83 -2.80
C ASP A 5 28.89 6.46 -2.34
N TYR A 6 28.05 5.69 -1.61
CA TYR A 6 26.76 6.16 -1.11
C TYR A 6 26.50 5.76 0.33
N LEU A 7 25.95 6.68 1.10
CA LEU A 7 25.29 6.43 2.38
C LEU A 7 23.78 6.47 2.15
N ILE A 8 23.09 5.36 2.44
CA ILE A 8 21.64 5.20 2.26
C ILE A 8 20.99 5.15 3.63
N VAL A 9 20.12 6.10 3.92
CA VAL A 9 19.38 6.18 5.19
C VAL A 9 18.01 5.56 5.01
N GLY A 10 17.80 4.41 5.66
CA GLY A 10 16.59 3.60 5.59
C GLY A 10 16.81 2.29 4.82
N ALA A 11 16.69 1.16 5.53
CA ALA A 11 16.77 -0.20 4.99
C ALA A 11 15.38 -0.74 4.56
N GLY A 12 14.47 0.16 4.14
CA GLY A 12 13.19 -0.20 3.53
C GLY A 12 13.36 -0.52 2.04
N LEU A 13 12.23 -0.81 1.35
CA LEU A 13 12.25 -1.24 -0.05
C LEU A 13 12.98 -0.26 -0.97
N PHE A 14 12.77 1.05 -0.83
CA PHE A 14 13.43 2.05 -1.67
C PHE A 14 14.94 2.03 -1.50
N GLY A 15 15.43 2.06 -0.25
CA GLY A 15 16.86 2.03 0.04
C GLY A 15 17.51 0.72 -0.41
N ALA A 16 16.83 -0.41 -0.23
CA ALA A 16 17.29 -1.72 -0.66
C ALA A 16 17.42 -1.81 -2.20
N VAL A 17 16.42 -1.34 -2.96
CA VAL A 17 16.48 -1.30 -4.43
C VAL A 17 17.60 -0.38 -4.90
N PHE A 18 17.75 0.81 -4.31
CA PHE A 18 18.84 1.72 -4.66
C PHE A 18 20.21 1.09 -4.41
N ALA A 19 20.40 0.46 -3.24
CA ALA A 19 21.65 -0.23 -2.90
C ALA A 19 21.97 -1.36 -3.89
N HIS A 20 20.96 -2.15 -4.27
CA HIS A 20 21.08 -3.24 -5.23
C HIS A 20 21.55 -2.73 -6.60
N GLU A 21 20.89 -1.72 -7.14
CA GLU A 21 21.22 -1.17 -8.47
C GLU A 21 22.58 -0.44 -8.46
N ALA A 22 22.87 0.30 -7.39
CA ALA A 22 24.19 0.93 -7.23
C ALA A 22 25.32 -0.11 -7.19
N ARG A 23 25.14 -1.22 -6.46
CA ARG A 23 26.09 -2.34 -6.41
C ARG A 23 26.29 -2.98 -7.78
N LYS A 24 25.21 -3.20 -8.55
CA LYS A 24 25.29 -3.67 -9.94
C LYS A 24 26.10 -2.74 -10.84
N ALA A 25 26.06 -1.44 -10.56
CA ALA A 25 26.87 -0.42 -11.22
C ALA A 25 28.31 -0.30 -10.65
N GLY A 26 28.74 -1.25 -9.81
CA GLY A 26 30.08 -1.26 -9.22
C GLY A 26 30.31 -0.26 -8.08
N ARG A 27 29.23 0.32 -7.53
CA ARG A 27 29.28 1.28 -6.42
C ARG A 27 29.21 0.59 -5.07
N LYS A 28 29.91 1.12 -4.09
CA LYS A 28 29.90 0.66 -2.71
C LYS A 28 28.91 1.47 -1.90
N CYS A 29 27.93 0.81 -1.32
CA CYS A 29 26.92 1.43 -0.47
C CYS A 29 27.10 1.02 0.99
N LEU A 30 26.77 1.95 1.89
CA LEU A 30 26.47 1.66 3.28
C LEU A 30 24.99 2.01 3.50
N VAL A 31 24.22 1.03 3.98
CA VAL A 31 22.83 1.22 4.37
C VAL A 31 22.74 1.32 5.89
N ILE A 32 22.01 2.29 6.41
CA ILE A 32 21.78 2.46 7.84
C ILE A 32 20.27 2.55 8.12
N ASP A 33 19.82 1.98 9.23
CA ASP A 33 18.44 2.11 9.68
C ASP A 33 18.38 2.27 11.21
N ARG A 34 17.41 3.03 11.70
CA ARG A 34 17.15 3.18 13.14
C ARG A 34 16.48 1.95 13.76
N ARG A 35 15.79 1.16 12.95
CA ARG A 35 15.12 -0.07 13.39
C ARG A 35 16.15 -1.17 13.61
N ASP A 36 15.76 -2.17 14.38
CA ASP A 36 16.52 -3.39 14.63
C ASP A 36 16.52 -4.37 13.45
N SER A 37 15.84 -4.00 12.39
CA SER A 37 15.54 -4.89 11.28
C SER A 37 15.35 -4.15 9.96
N THR A 38 15.68 -4.82 8.86
CA THR A 38 15.46 -4.39 7.50
C THR A 38 13.99 -4.54 7.09
N GLY A 39 13.61 -3.99 5.92
CA GLY A 39 12.29 -4.15 5.30
C GLY A 39 11.37 -2.95 5.48
N GLY A 40 11.64 -2.07 6.44
CA GLY A 40 10.80 -0.89 6.64
C GLY A 40 9.34 -1.28 6.87
N ASN A 41 8.43 -0.67 6.12
CA ASN A 41 6.98 -0.91 6.28
C ASN A 41 6.50 -2.24 5.70
N ILE A 42 7.27 -2.89 4.83
CA ILE A 42 6.92 -4.20 4.27
C ILE A 42 7.48 -5.38 5.07
N ARG A 43 8.09 -5.11 6.24
CA ARG A 43 8.62 -6.17 7.10
C ARG A 43 7.53 -7.14 7.50
N CYS A 44 7.86 -8.43 7.38
CA CYS A 44 7.06 -9.54 7.89
C CYS A 44 7.73 -10.18 9.12
N GLU A 45 6.92 -10.72 10.00
CA GLU A 45 7.34 -11.58 11.11
C GLU A 45 6.73 -12.96 10.90
N SER A 46 7.52 -14.02 11.10
CA SER A 46 6.99 -15.39 11.08
C SER A 46 6.51 -15.74 12.47
N ILE A 47 5.19 -15.93 12.62
CA ILE A 47 4.55 -16.31 13.88
C ILE A 47 3.78 -17.61 13.59
N GLU A 48 4.16 -18.69 14.24
CA GLU A 48 3.53 -20.02 14.07
C GLU A 48 3.43 -20.46 12.59
N GLY A 49 4.45 -20.14 11.79
CA GLY A 49 4.49 -20.45 10.36
C GLY A 49 3.70 -19.50 9.46
N ILE A 50 3.08 -18.46 10.02
CA ILE A 50 2.34 -17.44 9.30
C ILE A 50 3.23 -16.21 9.08
N ASN A 51 3.27 -15.70 7.86
CA ASN A 51 3.94 -14.43 7.54
C ASN A 51 3.04 -13.26 7.92
N VAL A 52 3.27 -12.67 9.08
CA VAL A 52 2.53 -11.51 9.58
C VAL A 52 3.15 -10.22 9.06
N HIS A 53 2.38 -9.42 8.34
CA HIS A 53 2.78 -8.08 7.89
C HIS A 53 2.71 -7.11 9.07
N LYS A 54 3.86 -6.73 9.62
CA LYS A 54 3.95 -5.99 10.89
C LYS A 54 3.30 -4.61 10.86
N TYR A 55 3.33 -3.95 9.71
CA TYR A 55 2.89 -2.56 9.54
C TYR A 55 1.69 -2.41 8.59
N GLY A 56 0.86 -3.44 8.52
CA GLY A 56 -0.30 -3.50 7.64
C GLY A 56 -0.05 -4.33 6.38
N ALA A 57 -1.13 -4.75 5.75
CA ALA A 57 -1.06 -5.60 4.57
C ALA A 57 -0.42 -4.85 3.38
N HIS A 58 0.60 -5.45 2.82
CA HIS A 58 1.24 -4.99 1.59
C HIS A 58 1.13 -6.10 0.56
N ILE A 59 0.46 -5.83 -0.54
CA ILE A 59 0.33 -6.76 -1.67
C ILE A 59 1.08 -6.12 -2.85
N PHE A 60 2.03 -6.85 -3.41
CA PHE A 60 2.72 -6.39 -4.61
C PHE A 60 1.78 -6.49 -5.79
N HIS A 61 1.62 -5.40 -6.54
CA HIS A 61 0.88 -5.37 -7.79
C HIS A 61 1.49 -4.34 -8.75
N THR A 62 1.39 -4.59 -10.05
CA THR A 62 1.89 -3.69 -11.09
C THR A 62 1.29 -4.03 -12.46
N ASP A 63 1.13 -3.01 -13.30
CA ASP A 63 0.85 -3.14 -14.74
C ASP A 63 2.13 -3.28 -15.58
N LYS A 64 3.30 -2.99 -14.99
CA LYS A 64 4.59 -2.96 -15.68
C LYS A 64 5.29 -4.31 -15.64
N LYS A 65 5.37 -4.95 -16.80
CA LYS A 65 6.01 -6.26 -16.97
C LYS A 65 7.49 -6.27 -16.57
N GLU A 66 8.21 -5.19 -16.80
CA GLU A 66 9.61 -5.04 -16.41
C GLU A 66 9.81 -4.99 -14.90
N VAL A 67 8.90 -4.36 -14.16
CA VAL A 67 8.92 -4.33 -12.68
C VAL A 67 8.61 -5.72 -12.14
N TRP A 68 7.61 -6.41 -12.69
CA TRP A 68 7.31 -7.79 -12.35
C TRP A 68 8.51 -8.72 -12.57
N LYS A 69 9.13 -8.65 -13.75
CA LYS A 69 10.34 -9.43 -14.07
C LYS A 69 11.51 -9.10 -13.15
N TYR A 70 11.65 -7.84 -12.73
CA TYR A 70 12.70 -7.44 -11.80
C TYR A 70 12.54 -8.15 -10.46
N VAL A 71 11.34 -8.09 -9.88
CA VAL A 71 11.06 -8.69 -8.57
C VAL A 71 11.13 -10.21 -8.62
N THR A 72 10.56 -10.84 -9.66
CA THR A 72 10.53 -12.32 -9.79
C THR A 72 11.87 -12.95 -10.12
N ARG A 73 12.90 -12.18 -10.47
CA ARG A 73 14.29 -12.65 -10.52
C ARG A 73 14.95 -12.74 -9.15
N LEU A 74 14.44 -12.02 -8.17
CA LEU A 74 14.99 -11.95 -6.82
C LEU A 74 14.31 -12.93 -5.87
N VAL A 75 12.98 -13.10 -6.03
CA VAL A 75 12.16 -13.97 -5.18
C VAL A 75 11.05 -14.63 -5.98
N GLU A 76 10.62 -15.78 -5.52
CA GLU A 76 9.40 -16.42 -6.00
C GLU A 76 8.18 -15.72 -5.45
N MET A 77 7.18 -15.47 -6.31
CA MET A 77 5.92 -14.84 -5.96
C MET A 77 4.79 -15.87 -5.97
N ASN A 78 3.97 -15.89 -4.93
CA ASN A 78 2.76 -16.69 -4.92
C ASN A 78 1.69 -16.11 -5.86
N ARG A 79 0.57 -16.82 -5.99
CA ARG A 79 -0.58 -16.38 -6.80
C ARG A 79 -1.66 -15.67 -5.95
N PHE A 80 -1.24 -14.94 -4.93
CA PHE A 80 -2.19 -14.25 -4.07
C PHE A 80 -2.98 -13.23 -4.88
N THR A 81 -4.31 -13.38 -4.84
CA THR A 81 -5.25 -12.40 -5.42
C THR A 81 -5.91 -11.65 -4.27
N ASN A 82 -5.75 -10.34 -4.27
CA ASN A 82 -6.32 -9.50 -3.21
C ASN A 82 -7.83 -9.37 -3.41
N SER A 83 -8.60 -10.10 -2.61
CA SER A 83 -10.08 -10.09 -2.61
C SER A 83 -10.59 -9.76 -1.22
N PRO A 84 -10.53 -8.47 -0.79
CA PRO A 84 -10.91 -8.08 0.55
C PRO A 84 -12.40 -8.23 0.77
N VAL A 85 -12.76 -8.52 2.03
CA VAL A 85 -14.14 -8.61 2.49
C VAL A 85 -14.32 -7.66 3.67
N ALA A 86 -15.34 -6.80 3.59
CA ALA A 86 -15.74 -5.93 4.68
C ALA A 86 -16.74 -6.65 5.59
N ASN A 87 -16.58 -6.51 6.90
CA ASN A 87 -17.58 -6.91 7.87
C ASN A 87 -18.25 -5.66 8.45
N PHE A 88 -19.55 -5.54 8.22
CA PHE A 88 -20.36 -4.48 8.80
C PHE A 88 -21.52 -5.09 9.59
N ASN A 89 -21.49 -4.93 10.89
CA ASN A 89 -22.52 -5.46 11.82
C ASN A 89 -22.79 -6.97 11.63
N GLY A 90 -21.74 -7.77 11.43
CA GLY A 90 -21.82 -9.21 11.23
C GLY A 90 -22.20 -9.66 9.81
N ARG A 91 -22.50 -8.75 8.90
CA ARG A 91 -22.71 -9.05 7.47
C ARG A 91 -21.43 -8.84 6.69
N LEU A 92 -21.14 -9.77 5.80
CA LEU A 92 -19.96 -9.72 4.94
C LEU A 92 -20.29 -9.13 3.56
N TYR A 93 -19.41 -8.26 3.08
CA TYR A 93 -19.54 -7.61 1.77
C TYR A 93 -18.24 -7.75 1.00
N ASN A 94 -18.32 -8.13 -0.26
CA ASN A 94 -17.17 -8.19 -1.15
C ASN A 94 -16.69 -6.78 -1.53
N LEU A 95 -15.38 -6.63 -1.70
CA LEU A 95 -14.73 -5.44 -2.25
C LEU A 95 -13.85 -5.84 -3.44
N PRO A 96 -13.60 -4.95 -4.40
CA PRO A 96 -14.12 -3.59 -4.55
C PRO A 96 -15.63 -3.56 -4.76
N PHE A 97 -16.25 -2.35 -4.81
CA PHE A 97 -17.69 -2.21 -5.08
C PHE A 97 -18.04 -2.78 -6.46
N ASN A 98 -18.50 -4.02 -6.50
CA ASN A 98 -18.79 -4.80 -7.69
C ASN A 98 -20.19 -5.45 -7.62
N MET A 99 -20.54 -6.26 -8.60
CA MET A 99 -21.87 -6.90 -8.64
C MET A 99 -22.14 -7.79 -7.42
N ASN A 100 -21.11 -8.43 -6.81
CA ASN A 100 -21.29 -9.18 -5.58
C ASN A 100 -21.64 -8.26 -4.41
N THR A 101 -20.98 -7.10 -4.31
CA THR A 101 -21.30 -6.06 -3.31
C THR A 101 -22.73 -5.57 -3.47
N PHE A 102 -23.17 -5.28 -4.70
CA PHE A 102 -24.51 -4.76 -4.97
C PHE A 102 -25.58 -5.81 -4.74
N TYR A 103 -25.31 -7.08 -5.06
CA TYR A 103 -26.19 -8.17 -4.69
C TYR A 103 -26.34 -8.27 -3.14
N GLN A 104 -25.24 -8.17 -2.41
CA GLN A 104 -25.26 -8.22 -0.95
C GLN A 104 -25.96 -7.03 -0.29
N LEU A 105 -25.84 -5.84 -0.88
CA LEU A 105 -26.52 -4.63 -0.40
C LEU A 105 -28.00 -4.60 -0.78
N TRP A 106 -28.31 -4.86 -2.06
CA TRP A 106 -29.61 -4.53 -2.67
C TRP A 106 -30.32 -5.73 -3.31
N GLY A 107 -29.68 -6.89 -3.40
CA GLY A 107 -30.23 -8.06 -4.09
C GLY A 107 -30.24 -7.95 -5.62
N THR A 108 -29.53 -6.96 -6.20
CA THR A 108 -29.45 -6.75 -7.65
C THR A 108 -28.67 -7.86 -8.33
N ARG A 109 -29.17 -8.33 -9.49
CA ARG A 109 -28.60 -9.51 -10.19
C ARG A 109 -27.96 -9.14 -11.52
N THR A 110 -28.34 -8.00 -12.08
CA THR A 110 -27.85 -7.53 -13.38
C THR A 110 -27.17 -6.15 -13.24
N PRO A 111 -26.21 -5.82 -14.12
CA PRO A 111 -25.61 -4.51 -14.19
C PRO A 111 -26.65 -3.38 -14.30
N ALA A 112 -27.71 -3.57 -15.08
CA ALA A 112 -28.76 -2.56 -15.25
C ALA A 112 -29.50 -2.26 -13.94
N GLU A 113 -29.87 -3.29 -13.17
CA GLU A 113 -30.48 -3.12 -11.84
C GLU A 113 -29.53 -2.39 -10.87
N ALA A 114 -28.24 -2.74 -10.88
CA ALA A 114 -27.24 -2.10 -10.01
C ALA A 114 -27.02 -0.63 -10.39
N GLU A 115 -26.97 -0.32 -11.69
CA GLU A 115 -26.87 1.08 -12.18
C GLU A 115 -28.07 1.91 -11.81
N GLU A 116 -29.28 1.36 -11.92
CA GLU A 116 -30.52 2.03 -11.53
C GLU A 116 -30.52 2.34 -10.02
N MET A 117 -30.14 1.38 -9.18
CA MET A 117 -30.02 1.59 -7.74
C MET A 117 -28.97 2.66 -7.41
N LEU A 118 -27.80 2.62 -8.02
CA LEU A 118 -26.79 3.66 -7.84
C LEU A 118 -27.29 5.04 -8.26
N LYS A 119 -27.99 5.12 -9.40
CA LYS A 119 -28.59 6.36 -9.88
C LYS A 119 -29.61 6.90 -8.90
N LYS A 120 -30.50 6.04 -8.39
CA LYS A 120 -31.49 6.40 -7.36
C LYS A 120 -30.82 6.93 -6.09
N GLN A 121 -29.86 6.21 -5.56
CA GLN A 121 -29.10 6.60 -4.36
C GLN A 121 -28.37 7.95 -4.52
N ARG A 122 -27.75 8.19 -5.68
CA ARG A 122 -27.06 9.45 -5.98
C ARG A 122 -28.02 10.62 -6.21
N ALA A 123 -29.20 10.36 -6.73
CA ALA A 123 -30.21 11.42 -7.01
C ALA A 123 -30.65 12.14 -5.73
N GLU A 124 -30.63 11.47 -4.58
CA GLU A 124 -30.92 12.07 -3.27
C GLU A 124 -29.97 13.21 -2.90
N TYR A 125 -28.74 13.18 -3.46
CA TYR A 125 -27.65 14.11 -3.17
C TYR A 125 -27.27 14.97 -4.38
N ALA A 126 -28.07 14.98 -5.43
CA ALA A 126 -27.79 15.72 -6.66
C ALA A 126 -27.74 17.24 -6.45
N SER A 127 -28.44 17.76 -5.42
CA SER A 127 -28.43 19.18 -5.05
C SER A 127 -27.12 19.67 -4.44
N ILE A 128 -26.23 18.78 -4.05
CA ILE A 128 -24.91 19.13 -3.54
C ILE A 128 -24.02 19.50 -4.74
N GLU A 129 -23.91 20.76 -5.09
CA GLU A 129 -23.06 21.22 -6.18
C GLU A 129 -21.58 21.16 -5.80
N CYS A 130 -21.21 21.76 -4.66
CA CYS A 130 -19.86 21.82 -4.11
C CYS A 130 -19.83 21.15 -2.73
N PRO A 131 -19.42 19.87 -2.65
CA PRO A 131 -19.31 19.17 -1.38
C PRO A 131 -18.34 19.87 -0.43
N ALA A 132 -18.78 20.17 0.79
CA ALA A 132 -17.98 20.89 1.80
C ALA A 132 -17.00 19.97 2.54
N ASN A 133 -17.26 18.66 2.54
CA ASN A 133 -16.49 17.68 3.30
C ASN A 133 -16.55 16.30 2.65
N PHE A 134 -15.78 15.34 3.23
CA PHE A 134 -15.72 13.96 2.76
C PHE A 134 -17.08 13.27 2.72
N GLU A 135 -17.92 13.45 3.74
CA GLU A 135 -19.26 12.83 3.82
C GLU A 135 -20.13 13.23 2.64
N GLU A 136 -20.27 14.53 2.40
CA GLU A 136 -21.05 15.05 1.27
C GLU A 136 -20.53 14.57 -0.09
N GLN A 137 -19.20 14.55 -0.24
CA GLN A 137 -18.56 14.05 -1.47
C GLN A 137 -18.82 12.57 -1.67
N ALA A 138 -18.71 11.75 -0.62
CA ALA A 138 -18.96 10.32 -0.70
C ALA A 138 -20.43 10.01 -1.01
N LEU A 139 -21.35 10.67 -0.33
CA LEU A 139 -22.80 10.55 -0.59
C LEU A 139 -23.15 10.89 -2.04
N LYS A 140 -22.60 11.97 -2.57
CA LYS A 140 -22.76 12.36 -3.98
C LYS A 140 -22.20 11.30 -4.95
N LEU A 141 -21.06 10.68 -4.61
CA LEU A 141 -20.39 9.70 -5.47
C LEU A 141 -21.04 8.32 -5.47
N CYS A 142 -21.57 7.85 -4.33
CA CYS A 142 -22.03 6.47 -4.22
C CYS A 142 -23.38 6.28 -3.52
N GLY A 143 -23.96 7.35 -2.96
CA GLY A 143 -25.21 7.27 -2.20
C GLY A 143 -25.04 6.78 -0.77
N ARG A 144 -26.14 6.75 -0.03
CA ARG A 144 -26.16 6.49 1.41
C ARG A 144 -25.72 5.07 1.76
N ASP A 145 -26.26 4.07 1.08
CA ASP A 145 -26.07 2.67 1.49
C ASP A 145 -24.60 2.25 1.42
N ILE A 146 -23.89 2.60 0.34
CA ILE A 146 -22.46 2.32 0.20
C ILE A 146 -21.67 3.15 1.20
N TYR A 147 -22.00 4.43 1.36
CA TYR A 147 -21.30 5.32 2.28
C TYR A 147 -21.37 4.82 3.72
N GLU A 148 -22.57 4.63 4.26
CA GLU A 148 -22.77 4.24 5.66
C GLU A 148 -22.23 2.83 5.96
N THR A 149 -22.38 1.89 4.99
CA THR A 149 -22.04 0.49 5.21
C THR A 149 -20.55 0.21 5.01
N LEU A 150 -19.92 0.83 4.01
CA LEU A 150 -18.60 0.38 3.53
C LEU A 150 -17.51 1.46 3.54
N ILE A 151 -17.86 2.75 3.62
CA ILE A 151 -16.87 3.83 3.52
C ILE A 151 -16.68 4.54 4.86
N LYS A 152 -17.75 5.00 5.49
CA LYS A 152 -17.72 5.85 6.68
C LYS A 152 -16.89 5.25 7.82
N GLY A 153 -17.25 4.07 8.28
CA GLY A 153 -16.59 3.44 9.44
C GLY A 153 -15.11 3.17 9.21
N TYR A 154 -14.74 2.74 7.99
CA TYR A 154 -13.34 2.55 7.62
C TYR A 154 -12.58 3.88 7.61
N THR A 155 -13.16 4.91 6.99
CA THR A 155 -12.52 6.23 6.89
C THR A 155 -12.33 6.87 8.26
N GLU A 156 -13.37 6.90 9.09
CA GLU A 156 -13.30 7.46 10.43
C GLU A 156 -12.28 6.73 11.32
N LYS A 157 -12.19 5.40 11.21
CA LYS A 157 -11.17 4.60 11.89
C LYS A 157 -9.76 4.96 11.43
N GLN A 158 -9.53 5.13 10.12
CA GLN A 158 -8.21 5.43 9.56
C GLN A 158 -7.72 6.84 9.93
N TRP A 159 -8.64 7.80 9.94
CA TRP A 159 -8.30 9.20 10.19
C TRP A 159 -8.43 9.62 11.65
N GLY A 160 -9.09 8.80 12.49
CA GLY A 160 -9.35 9.11 13.90
C GLY A 160 -10.27 10.33 14.08
N ARG A 161 -11.07 10.68 13.05
CA ARG A 161 -11.96 11.86 13.01
C ARG A 161 -13.24 11.54 12.27
N PRO A 162 -14.36 12.21 12.60
CA PRO A 162 -15.61 12.09 11.85
C PRO A 162 -15.43 12.45 10.37
N ALA A 163 -16.09 11.73 9.48
CA ALA A 163 -16.00 11.94 8.02
C ALA A 163 -16.39 13.36 7.61
N ARG A 164 -17.36 13.98 8.27
CA ARG A 164 -17.79 15.37 8.06
C ARG A 164 -16.72 16.43 8.37
N GLU A 165 -15.66 16.07 9.09
CA GLU A 165 -14.55 16.96 9.42
C GLU A 165 -13.36 16.79 8.48
N LEU A 166 -13.44 15.84 7.55
CA LEU A 166 -12.40 15.55 6.59
C LEU A 166 -12.63 16.31 5.28
N PRO A 167 -11.57 16.77 4.61
CA PRO A 167 -11.67 17.43 3.31
C PRO A 167 -12.32 16.56 2.24
N ALA A 168 -13.12 17.14 1.36
CA ALA A 168 -13.80 16.44 0.27
C ALA A 168 -12.82 15.78 -0.71
N GLU A 169 -11.63 16.36 -0.90
CA GLU A 169 -10.61 15.93 -1.83
C GLU A 169 -10.00 14.56 -1.49
N ILE A 170 -10.19 14.07 -0.27
CA ILE A 170 -9.72 12.73 0.15
C ILE A 170 -10.40 11.64 -0.68
N ILE A 171 -11.68 11.84 -1.06
CA ILE A 171 -12.40 10.91 -1.92
C ILE A 171 -12.73 11.57 -3.27
N LYS A 172 -11.89 11.35 -4.26
CA LYS A 172 -12.10 11.89 -5.61
C LYS A 172 -13.02 11.02 -6.46
N ARG A 173 -13.07 9.72 -6.20
CA ARG A 173 -13.90 8.75 -6.93
C ARG A 173 -14.17 7.53 -6.07
N VAL A 174 -15.27 6.88 -6.33
CA VAL A 174 -15.60 5.55 -5.80
C VAL A 174 -15.50 4.55 -6.97
N PRO A 175 -14.55 3.62 -6.95
CA PRO A 175 -14.39 2.67 -8.05
C PRO A 175 -15.53 1.65 -8.04
N VAL A 176 -16.48 1.83 -8.93
CA VAL A 176 -17.61 0.92 -9.13
C VAL A 176 -17.36 0.07 -10.36
N ARG A 177 -17.60 -1.24 -10.25
CA ARG A 177 -17.42 -2.22 -11.34
C ARG A 177 -18.70 -3.01 -11.55
N MET A 178 -19.19 -3.04 -12.78
CA MET A 178 -20.38 -3.81 -13.16
C MET A 178 -20.00 -5.25 -13.57
N THR A 179 -19.11 -5.87 -12.82
CA THR A 179 -18.61 -7.24 -13.00
C THR A 179 -18.67 -8.00 -11.68
N PHE A 180 -18.59 -9.33 -11.72
CA PHE A 180 -18.51 -10.21 -10.55
C PHE A 180 -17.08 -10.49 -10.09
N ASP A 181 -16.09 -9.76 -10.64
CA ASP A 181 -14.69 -9.93 -10.28
C ASP A 181 -14.38 -9.27 -8.93
N ASN A 182 -13.94 -10.09 -7.96
CA ASN A 182 -13.54 -9.66 -6.62
C ASN A 182 -12.06 -9.26 -6.52
N ASN A 183 -11.30 -9.35 -7.60
CA ASN A 183 -9.92 -8.89 -7.59
C ASN A 183 -9.87 -7.38 -7.34
N TYR A 184 -9.26 -6.96 -6.23
CA TYR A 184 -9.20 -5.55 -5.85
C TYR A 184 -8.38 -4.70 -6.83
N PHE A 185 -7.29 -5.27 -7.35
CA PHE A 185 -6.42 -4.58 -8.31
C PHE A 185 -6.83 -4.88 -9.76
N ASN A 186 -6.62 -3.91 -10.64
CA ASN A 186 -6.78 -4.09 -12.09
C ASN A 186 -5.47 -4.53 -12.77
N ASP A 187 -4.37 -4.53 -12.01
CA ASP A 187 -3.06 -4.84 -12.56
C ASP A 187 -2.93 -6.32 -12.91
N PRO A 188 -2.31 -6.66 -14.05
CA PRO A 188 -2.18 -8.05 -14.51
C PRO A 188 -1.21 -8.87 -13.64
N TYR A 189 -0.34 -8.21 -12.88
CA TYR A 189 0.64 -8.87 -12.02
C TYR A 189 0.38 -8.52 -10.57
N GLN A 190 0.19 -9.53 -9.72
CA GLN A 190 0.06 -9.37 -8.29
C GLN A 190 0.51 -10.63 -7.56
N GLY A 191 0.90 -10.48 -6.30
CA GLY A 191 1.32 -11.58 -5.45
C GLY A 191 2.01 -11.10 -4.19
N ILE A 192 2.43 -12.05 -3.38
CA ILE A 192 3.25 -11.84 -2.19
C ILE A 192 4.47 -12.75 -2.32
N PRO A 193 5.69 -12.30 -1.95
CA PRO A 193 6.86 -13.15 -1.97
C PRO A 193 6.67 -14.41 -1.10
N GLU A 194 6.98 -15.57 -1.63
CA GLU A 194 6.98 -16.82 -0.88
C GLU A 194 7.93 -16.71 0.34
N GLY A 195 7.40 -16.98 1.53
CA GLY A 195 8.12 -16.78 2.79
C GLY A 195 8.20 -15.33 3.27
N GLY A 196 7.44 -14.41 2.66
CA GLY A 196 7.30 -13.02 3.07
C GLY A 196 8.31 -12.06 2.44
N TYR A 197 8.04 -10.77 2.59
CA TYR A 197 8.84 -9.69 1.98
C TYR A 197 10.29 -9.60 2.47
N ASN A 198 10.59 -10.16 3.64
CA ASN A 198 11.96 -10.15 4.15
C ASN A 198 12.92 -10.80 3.15
N ARG A 199 12.51 -11.88 2.47
CA ARG A 199 13.32 -12.53 1.44
C ARG A 199 13.68 -11.61 0.27
N LEU A 200 12.73 -10.77 -0.16
CA LEU A 200 13.00 -9.77 -1.20
C LEU A 200 14.02 -8.74 -0.73
N ILE A 201 13.88 -8.25 0.50
CA ILE A 201 14.81 -7.28 1.07
C ILE A 201 16.21 -7.89 1.24
N ASP A 202 16.29 -9.12 1.73
CA ASP A 202 17.55 -9.83 1.91
C ASP A 202 18.26 -10.02 0.57
N ALA A 203 17.54 -10.42 -0.48
CA ALA A 203 18.10 -10.55 -1.83
C ALA A 203 18.56 -9.20 -2.42
N LEU A 204 17.85 -8.12 -2.15
CA LEU A 204 18.24 -6.77 -2.59
C LEU A 204 19.47 -6.25 -1.85
N LEU A 205 19.58 -6.50 -0.55
CA LEU A 205 20.68 -6.05 0.29
C LEU A 205 21.88 -7.02 0.30
N GLU A 206 21.79 -8.18 -0.36
CA GLU A 206 22.87 -9.14 -0.43
C GLU A 206 24.19 -8.48 -0.87
N GLY A 207 25.27 -8.71 -0.11
CA GLY A 207 26.58 -8.10 -0.36
C GLY A 207 26.67 -6.59 -0.10
N THR A 208 25.64 -5.98 0.49
CA THR A 208 25.63 -4.57 0.92
C THR A 208 25.82 -4.49 2.43
N GLU A 209 26.78 -3.68 2.88
CA GLU A 209 26.95 -3.45 4.31
C GLU A 209 25.77 -2.66 4.88
N THR A 210 25.14 -3.25 5.90
CA THR A 210 23.94 -2.66 6.55
C THR A 210 24.16 -2.58 8.05
N ILE A 211 23.93 -1.42 8.64
CA ILE A 211 24.02 -1.17 10.08
C ILE A 211 22.62 -0.78 10.59
N LEU A 212 22.14 -1.56 11.54
CA LEU A 212 20.82 -1.39 12.16
C LEU A 212 20.94 -0.79 13.57
N GLN A 213 19.82 -0.39 14.16
CA GLN A 213 19.73 0.19 15.53
C GLN A 213 20.54 1.47 15.69
N LEU A 214 20.69 2.23 14.62
CA LEU A 214 21.32 3.51 14.69
C LEU A 214 20.26 4.57 15.03
N ASP A 215 20.28 5.04 16.28
CA ASP A 215 19.38 6.08 16.76
C ASP A 215 19.88 7.44 16.27
N PHE A 216 19.48 7.81 15.06
CA PHE A 216 19.86 9.06 14.42
C PHE A 216 18.69 10.03 14.38
N PHE A 217 18.71 11.02 15.26
CA PHE A 217 18.27 12.36 14.89
C PHE A 217 19.43 13.05 14.17
N ILE A 218 19.64 12.70 12.90
CA ILE A 218 20.72 13.32 12.13
C ILE A 218 20.25 14.68 11.66
N ARG A 219 20.73 15.74 12.31
CA ARG A 219 20.73 17.06 11.68
C ARG A 219 21.64 17.00 10.46
N ARG A 220 21.37 17.86 9.47
CA ARG A 220 22.14 17.92 8.21
C ARG A 220 23.65 18.00 8.44
N ASP A 221 24.05 18.72 9.47
CA ASP A 221 25.44 18.93 9.92
C ASP A 221 26.09 17.66 10.46
N GLU A 222 25.31 16.82 11.16
CA GLU A 222 25.76 15.54 11.69
C GLU A 222 25.89 14.48 10.58
N LEU A 223 25.02 14.55 9.53
CA LEU A 223 25.15 13.75 8.33
C LEU A 223 26.47 14.05 7.60
N CYS A 224 26.82 15.33 7.46
CA CYS A 224 28.10 15.73 6.88
C CYS A 224 29.25 15.19 7.70
N SER A 225 29.21 15.33 9.04
CA SER A 225 30.22 14.81 9.95
C SER A 225 30.34 13.29 9.90
N LEU A 226 29.24 12.56 9.75
CA LEU A 226 29.24 11.10 9.59
C LEU A 226 29.82 10.71 8.22
N ALA A 227 29.46 11.43 7.16
CA ALA A 227 29.99 11.24 5.82
C ALA A 227 31.52 11.49 5.79
N ASP A 228 32.00 12.49 6.49
CA ASP A 228 33.42 12.77 6.64
C ASP A 228 34.16 11.69 7.43
N LYS A 229 33.57 11.22 8.56
CA LYS A 229 34.13 10.13 9.36
C LYS A 229 34.19 8.82 8.59
N MET A 230 33.23 8.57 7.72
CA MET A 230 33.15 7.35 6.87
C MET A 230 33.90 7.52 5.55
N LYS A 231 34.52 8.67 5.27
CA LYS A 231 35.21 9.00 4.02
C LYS A 231 34.37 8.64 2.78
N LEU A 232 33.14 9.09 2.76
CA LEU A 232 32.34 9.09 1.54
C LEU A 232 33.03 9.98 0.51
N ARG A 233 33.07 9.56 -0.75
CA ARG A 233 33.60 10.40 -1.82
C ARG A 233 32.71 11.63 -1.95
N GLN A 234 33.32 12.80 -1.87
CA GLN A 234 32.67 14.03 -2.32
C GLN A 234 32.63 13.97 -3.84
N GLY A 235 31.45 13.77 -4.41
CA GLY A 235 31.21 13.83 -5.84
C GLY A 235 30.45 15.08 -6.21
#